data_019aae3a9af6351078bec86740189a6d
#
_entry.id   019aae3a9af6351078bec86740189a6d
#
_cell.length_a   1.000
_cell.length_b   1.000
_cell.length_c   1.000
_cell.angle_alpha   90.00
_cell.angle_beta   90.00
_cell.angle_gamma   90.00
#
_symmetry.space_group_name_H-M   'P 1'
#
loop_
_entity.id
_entity.type
_entity.pdbx_description
1 polymer ?
#
loop_
_entity_poly.entity_id
_entity_poly.type
_entity_poly.pdbx_seq_one_letter_code
_entity_poly.pdbx_strand_id
1 'polypeptide(L)'
;GEALRMMSENHIGGIPVVDANNVLVGIVTNRDIRFIQDMKRPIYEVMTKENLVTAPEFTDFATAAEILQKHRIEKLPVVDKDNHLIGLITYKDIIKIKARPNASKDSLGRLRVAASVGIAANTMERAEALVAEGVDAINIDTAHGHSQNVINVAKELRKKFPNIDIVVGNIATADAARELAKTGIDAIKVGIGPGSICTTRIIAGIGVPQLTAVYNVSQALKGTGVPVIADGGIRYS
;
A
#
# COMPACT_ATOMS: atom_id res chain seq x y z
N GLY A 1 15.68 -23.86 14.01
CA GLY A 1 15.91 -24.01 12.56
C GLY A 1 14.85 -23.28 11.77
N GLU A 2 13.58 -23.56 11.99
CA GLU A 2 12.46 -22.94 11.27
C GLU A 2 12.39 -21.42 11.46
N ALA A 3 12.53 -20.91 12.69
CA ALA A 3 12.57 -19.48 12.96
C ALA A 3 13.69 -18.76 12.21
N LEU A 4 14.88 -19.36 12.16
CA LEU A 4 16.01 -18.82 11.39
C LEU A 4 15.70 -18.76 9.89
N ARG A 5 15.10 -19.80 9.32
CA ARG A 5 14.68 -19.85 7.94
C ARG A 5 13.67 -18.74 7.65
N MET A 6 12.60 -18.62 8.47
CA MET A 6 11.58 -17.56 8.34
C MET A 6 12.21 -16.16 8.41
N MET A 7 13.14 -15.92 9.34
CA MET A 7 13.82 -14.64 9.45
C MET A 7 14.67 -14.32 8.22
N SER A 8 15.37 -15.32 7.68
CA SER A 8 16.22 -15.15 6.49
C SER A 8 15.38 -14.91 5.23
N GLU A 9 14.38 -15.76 4.98
CA GLU A 9 13.51 -15.68 3.79
C GLU A 9 12.71 -14.37 3.74
N ASN A 10 12.26 -13.87 4.90
CA ASN A 10 11.46 -12.65 5.00
C ASN A 10 12.26 -11.40 5.38
N HIS A 11 13.58 -11.49 5.52
CA HIS A 11 14.46 -10.38 5.93
C HIS A 11 14.01 -9.67 7.21
N ILE A 12 13.54 -10.44 8.19
CA ILE A 12 13.05 -9.96 9.48
C ILE A 12 14.00 -10.33 10.62
N GLY A 13 14.08 -9.48 11.65
CA GLY A 13 15.01 -9.67 12.76
C GLY A 13 14.37 -10.15 14.06
N GLY A 14 13.13 -10.63 14.03
CA GLY A 14 12.44 -11.20 15.17
C GLY A 14 11.00 -11.56 14.88
N ILE A 15 10.50 -12.55 15.62
CA ILE A 15 9.19 -13.19 15.42
C ILE A 15 8.51 -13.30 16.78
N PRO A 16 7.31 -12.74 17.00
CA PRO A 16 6.46 -13.05 18.12
C PRO A 16 6.05 -14.53 18.07
N VAL A 17 6.00 -15.18 19.20
CA VAL A 17 5.60 -16.58 19.33
C VAL A 17 4.27 -16.66 20.06
N VAL A 18 3.32 -17.34 19.47
CA VAL A 18 1.98 -17.53 20.04
C VAL A 18 1.66 -19.00 20.24
N ASP A 19 0.71 -19.30 21.11
CA ASP A 19 0.15 -20.63 21.27
C ASP A 19 -0.94 -20.92 20.21
N ALA A 20 -1.60 -22.09 20.34
CA ALA A 20 -2.66 -22.50 19.43
C ALA A 20 -3.90 -21.58 19.43
N ASN A 21 -4.07 -20.76 20.47
CA ASN A 21 -5.16 -19.81 20.64
C ASN A 21 -4.77 -18.38 20.27
N ASN A 22 -3.61 -18.18 19.63
CA ASN A 22 -3.03 -16.87 19.30
C ASN A 22 -2.64 -16.02 20.53
N VAL A 23 -2.49 -16.62 21.71
CA VAL A 23 -2.00 -15.91 22.90
C VAL A 23 -0.49 -15.76 22.82
N LEU A 24 0.01 -14.55 23.06
CA LEU A 24 1.44 -14.26 23.02
C LEU A 24 2.16 -14.99 24.18
N VAL A 25 3.10 -15.88 23.85
CA VAL A 25 3.90 -16.65 24.81
C VAL A 25 5.38 -16.29 24.81
N GLY A 26 5.85 -15.56 23.83
CA GLY A 26 7.25 -15.13 23.74
C GLY A 26 7.57 -14.33 22.51
N ILE A 27 8.84 -13.92 22.42
CA ILE A 27 9.42 -13.34 21.22
C ILE A 27 10.81 -13.90 21.00
N VAL A 28 11.15 -14.23 19.76
CA VAL A 28 12.50 -14.61 19.38
C VAL A 28 13.09 -13.58 18.44
N THR A 29 14.33 -13.18 18.67
CA THR A 29 15.05 -12.18 17.88
C THR A 29 16.41 -12.73 17.43
N ASN A 30 17.05 -12.03 16.48
CA ASN A 30 18.43 -12.37 16.08
C ASN A 30 19.40 -12.45 17.26
N ARG A 31 19.13 -11.72 18.34
CA ARG A 31 19.95 -11.72 19.55
C ARG A 31 19.85 -13.06 20.29
N ASP A 32 18.66 -13.63 20.35
CA ASP A 32 18.39 -14.89 21.07
C ASP A 32 18.98 -16.10 20.33
N ILE A 33 19.02 -16.07 18.99
CA ILE A 33 19.45 -17.21 18.17
C ILE A 33 20.88 -17.11 17.65
N ARG A 34 21.56 -15.97 17.82
CA ARG A 34 22.90 -15.69 17.24
C ARG A 34 23.96 -16.75 17.55
N PHE A 35 23.92 -17.35 18.73
CA PHE A 35 24.92 -18.29 19.21
C PHE A 35 24.40 -19.71 19.34
N ILE A 36 23.16 -19.99 18.87
CA ILE A 36 22.59 -21.31 18.91
C ILE A 36 23.18 -22.17 17.79
N GLN A 37 23.84 -23.25 18.17
CA GLN A 37 24.43 -24.21 17.23
C GLN A 37 23.46 -25.35 16.89
N ASP A 38 22.67 -25.81 17.86
CA ASP A 38 21.68 -26.86 17.64
C ASP A 38 20.38 -26.30 17.05
N MET A 39 20.20 -26.47 15.74
CA MET A 39 19.06 -25.99 14.99
C MET A 39 17.77 -26.81 15.22
N LYS A 40 17.85 -27.95 15.93
CA LYS A 40 16.69 -28.78 16.31
C LYS A 40 16.06 -28.36 17.63
N ARG A 41 16.69 -27.46 18.34
CA ARG A 41 16.24 -26.96 19.63
C ARG A 41 14.88 -26.28 19.51
N PRO A 42 13.87 -26.62 20.35
CA PRO A 42 12.56 -25.99 20.32
C PRO A 42 12.61 -24.50 20.60
N ILE A 43 11.76 -23.71 19.93
CA ILE A 43 11.76 -22.24 20.03
C ILE A 43 11.50 -21.74 21.45
N TYR A 44 10.66 -22.43 22.22
CA TYR A 44 10.29 -22.04 23.58
C TYR A 44 11.47 -22.09 24.59
N GLU A 45 12.54 -22.80 24.25
CA GLU A 45 13.75 -22.86 25.09
C GLU A 45 14.70 -21.68 24.84
N VAL A 46 14.57 -21.02 23.69
CA VAL A 46 15.48 -19.94 23.25
C VAL A 46 14.81 -18.58 23.16
N MET A 47 13.47 -18.52 23.09
CA MET A 47 12.74 -17.27 23.05
C MET A 47 12.77 -16.54 24.39
N THR A 48 12.66 -15.21 24.35
CA THR A 48 12.35 -14.40 25.52
C THR A 48 10.87 -14.60 25.87
N LYS A 49 10.59 -15.08 27.09
CA LYS A 49 9.23 -15.37 27.58
C LYS A 49 8.92 -14.72 28.94
N GLU A 50 9.93 -14.36 29.69
CA GLU A 50 9.79 -13.67 30.97
C GLU A 50 9.86 -12.16 30.77
N ASN A 51 9.03 -11.41 31.54
CA ASN A 51 8.99 -9.95 31.48
C ASN A 51 8.79 -9.39 30.06
N LEU A 52 7.91 -10.06 29.28
CA LEU A 52 7.56 -9.58 27.94
C LEU A 52 6.99 -8.16 28.04
N VAL A 53 7.59 -7.25 27.29
CA VAL A 53 7.07 -5.89 27.12
C VAL A 53 6.12 -5.90 25.94
N THR A 54 4.87 -5.55 26.19
CA THR A 54 3.81 -5.47 25.17
C THR A 54 3.16 -4.08 25.20
N ALA A 55 2.45 -3.76 24.14
CA ALA A 55 1.59 -2.59 24.06
C ALA A 55 0.14 -3.01 23.89
N PRO A 56 -0.83 -2.28 24.47
CA PRO A 56 -2.24 -2.54 24.23
C PRO A 56 -2.64 -2.13 22.82
N GLU A 57 -3.78 -2.65 22.37
CA GLU A 57 -4.45 -2.23 21.14
C GLU A 57 -4.60 -0.70 21.07
N PHE A 58 -4.50 -0.12 19.89
CA PHE A 58 -4.55 1.34 19.64
C PHE A 58 -3.39 2.16 20.23
N THR A 59 -2.29 1.54 20.63
CA THR A 59 -1.07 2.28 21.03
C THR A 59 -0.56 3.10 19.85
N ASP A 60 -0.47 4.42 20.02
CA ASP A 60 0.11 5.30 19.03
C ASP A 60 1.64 5.15 18.93
N PHE A 61 2.20 5.61 17.81
CA PHE A 61 3.63 5.47 17.56
C PHE A 61 4.53 6.30 18.49
N ALA A 62 4.04 7.38 19.09
CA ALA A 62 4.81 8.16 20.04
C ALA A 62 4.96 7.40 21.36
N THR A 63 3.86 6.88 21.89
CA THR A 63 3.84 6.01 23.08
C THR A 63 4.67 4.74 22.82
N ALA A 64 4.54 4.11 21.66
CA ALA A 64 5.34 2.95 21.30
C ALA A 64 6.84 3.27 21.29
N ALA A 65 7.24 4.44 20.78
CA ALA A 65 8.64 4.87 20.78
C ALA A 65 9.20 5.04 22.21
N GLU A 66 8.42 5.59 23.12
CA GLU A 66 8.80 5.74 24.54
C GLU A 66 8.98 4.37 25.22
N ILE A 67 8.08 3.41 24.96
CA ILE A 67 8.16 2.05 25.49
C ILE A 67 9.43 1.35 24.94
N LEU A 68 9.65 1.41 23.63
CA LEU A 68 10.86 0.83 22.98
C LEU A 68 12.14 1.42 23.58
N GLN A 69 12.19 2.74 23.78
CA GLN A 69 13.34 3.44 24.36
C GLN A 69 13.56 3.07 25.82
N LYS A 70 12.51 3.12 26.64
CA LYS A 70 12.54 2.83 28.09
C LYS A 70 13.06 1.41 28.35
N HIS A 71 12.58 0.45 27.57
CA HIS A 71 12.95 -0.96 27.75
C HIS A 71 14.14 -1.40 26.89
N ARG A 72 14.71 -0.52 26.05
CA ARG A 72 15.83 -0.76 25.15
C ARG A 72 15.60 -1.97 24.22
N ILE A 73 14.38 -2.08 23.71
CA ILE A 73 13.94 -3.13 22.78
C ILE A 73 13.66 -2.54 21.40
N GLU A 74 13.73 -3.36 20.37
CA GLU A 74 13.49 -2.95 18.97
C GLU A 74 12.14 -3.39 18.43
N LYS A 75 11.47 -4.26 19.17
CA LYS A 75 10.19 -4.87 18.76
C LYS A 75 9.24 -4.89 19.93
N LEU A 76 8.03 -4.41 19.70
CA LEU A 76 6.99 -4.26 20.69
C LEU A 76 5.74 -4.99 20.18
N PRO A 77 5.47 -6.22 20.67
CA PRO A 77 4.22 -6.90 20.36
C PRO A 77 3.02 -6.09 20.85
N VAL A 78 2.00 -6.00 20.03
CA VAL A 78 0.72 -5.37 20.37
C VAL A 78 -0.28 -6.48 20.64
N VAL A 79 -0.95 -6.40 21.78
CA VAL A 79 -1.89 -7.43 22.23
C VAL A 79 -3.24 -6.82 22.60
N ASP A 80 -4.29 -7.61 22.52
CA ASP A 80 -5.59 -7.27 23.06
C ASP A 80 -5.64 -7.49 24.59
N LYS A 81 -6.82 -7.27 25.19
CA LYS A 81 -7.06 -7.45 26.63
C LYS A 81 -6.89 -8.90 27.11
N ASP A 82 -7.03 -9.87 26.22
CA ASP A 82 -6.89 -11.31 26.50
C ASP A 82 -5.50 -11.85 26.11
N ASN A 83 -4.54 -10.93 25.82
CA ASN A 83 -3.16 -11.20 25.44
C ASN A 83 -3.00 -11.89 24.07
N HIS A 84 -4.01 -11.83 23.19
CA HIS A 84 -3.85 -12.31 21.82
C HIS A 84 -2.99 -11.33 21.02
N LEU A 85 -2.10 -11.85 20.21
CA LEU A 85 -1.25 -11.05 19.35
C LEU A 85 -2.07 -10.44 18.21
N ILE A 86 -2.12 -9.10 18.14
CA ILE A 86 -2.83 -8.36 17.11
C ILE A 86 -1.90 -7.54 16.21
N GLY A 87 -0.65 -7.34 16.62
CA GLY A 87 0.31 -6.57 15.82
C GLY A 87 1.73 -6.59 16.39
N LEU A 88 2.63 -5.95 15.66
CA LEU A 88 4.02 -5.76 16.06
C LEU A 88 4.49 -4.37 15.61
N ILE A 89 4.90 -3.54 16.54
CA ILE A 89 5.54 -2.25 16.25
C ILE A 89 7.06 -2.42 16.40
N THR A 90 7.81 -1.96 15.41
CA THR A 90 9.26 -2.04 15.45
C THR A 90 9.92 -0.66 15.48
N TYR A 91 11.16 -0.59 15.96
CA TYR A 91 11.97 0.63 15.90
C TYR A 91 12.13 1.17 14.47
N LYS A 92 12.19 0.26 13.47
CA LYS A 92 12.22 0.65 12.06
C LYS A 92 10.97 1.39 11.62
N ASP A 93 9.79 1.05 12.15
CA ASP A 93 8.53 1.73 11.82
C ASP A 93 8.54 3.15 12.37
N ILE A 94 9.05 3.34 13.59
CA ILE A 94 9.20 4.68 14.20
C ILE A 94 10.14 5.57 13.36
N ILE A 95 11.30 5.03 12.93
CA ILE A 95 12.22 5.80 12.08
C ILE A 95 11.60 6.15 10.74
N LYS A 96 10.91 5.19 10.09
CA LYS A 96 10.25 5.41 8.79
C LYS A 96 9.17 6.48 8.86
N ILE A 97 8.40 6.54 9.95
CA ILE A 97 7.39 7.58 10.16
C ILE A 97 8.03 8.96 10.26
N LYS A 98 9.13 9.09 11.03
CA LYS A 98 9.88 10.35 11.15
C LYS A 98 10.52 10.77 9.82
N ALA A 99 11.09 9.82 9.09
CA ALA A 99 11.76 10.10 7.82
C ALA A 99 10.78 10.37 6.66
N ARG A 100 9.54 9.85 6.74
CA ARG A 100 8.52 9.98 5.70
C ARG A 100 7.15 10.31 6.30
N PRO A 101 6.97 11.51 6.86
CA PRO A 101 5.75 11.90 7.57
C PRO A 101 4.52 11.96 6.63
N ASN A 102 4.75 12.23 5.34
CA ASN A 102 3.69 12.35 4.33
C ASN A 102 3.41 11.04 3.56
N ALA A 103 3.93 9.89 4.03
CA ALA A 103 3.62 8.60 3.40
C ALA A 103 2.12 8.31 3.49
N SER A 104 1.52 7.88 2.36
CA SER A 104 0.10 7.51 2.32
C SER A 104 -0.12 6.21 3.09
N LYS A 105 -0.85 6.30 4.20
CA LYS A 105 -1.08 5.17 5.11
C LYS A 105 -2.56 5.00 5.39
N ASP A 106 -2.94 3.78 5.73
CA ASP A 106 -4.27 3.44 6.25
C ASP A 106 -4.36 3.75 7.76
N SER A 107 -5.52 3.47 8.35
CA SER A 107 -5.78 3.66 9.79
C SER A 107 -4.91 2.77 10.71
N LEU A 108 -4.37 1.69 10.16
CA LEU A 108 -3.46 0.76 10.85
C LEU A 108 -1.98 1.12 10.65
N GLY A 109 -1.68 2.23 9.94
CA GLY A 109 -0.33 2.69 9.66
C GLY A 109 0.39 1.92 8.53
N ARG A 110 -0.31 1.06 7.78
CA ARG A 110 0.23 0.35 6.62
C ARG A 110 0.23 1.26 5.40
N LEU A 111 1.22 1.12 4.52
CA LEU A 111 1.25 1.86 3.26
C LEU A 111 0.05 1.45 2.39
N ARG A 112 -0.66 2.43 1.88
CA ARG A 112 -1.71 2.18 0.88
C ARG A 112 -1.09 1.75 -0.44
N VAL A 113 -1.73 0.81 -1.10
CA VAL A 113 -1.29 0.24 -2.38
C VAL A 113 -2.38 0.32 -3.43
N ALA A 114 -1.98 0.66 -4.65
CA ALA A 114 -2.84 0.61 -5.82
C ALA A 114 -2.31 -0.42 -6.81
N ALA A 115 -3.20 -1.17 -7.45
CA ALA A 115 -2.84 -2.11 -8.50
C ALA A 115 -3.53 -1.77 -9.81
N SER A 116 -2.80 -1.97 -10.94
CA SER A 116 -3.32 -1.64 -12.26
C SER A 116 -3.98 -2.83 -12.93
N VAL A 117 -5.08 -2.54 -13.61
CA VAL A 117 -5.79 -3.44 -14.52
C VAL A 117 -5.92 -2.78 -15.88
N GLY A 118 -6.00 -3.59 -16.95
CA GLY A 118 -6.33 -3.12 -18.29
C GLY A 118 -7.84 -3.20 -18.57
N ILE A 119 -8.15 -3.46 -19.86
CA ILE A 119 -9.52 -3.64 -20.37
C ILE A 119 -9.68 -5.00 -21.08
N ALA A 120 -8.90 -6.01 -20.69
CA ALA A 120 -8.97 -7.36 -21.23
C ALA A 120 -10.19 -8.13 -20.69
N ALA A 121 -10.52 -9.26 -21.31
CA ALA A 121 -11.67 -10.08 -20.91
C ALA A 121 -11.64 -10.54 -19.44
N ASN A 122 -10.43 -10.73 -18.88
CA ASN A 122 -10.22 -11.16 -17.48
C ASN A 122 -10.05 -10.00 -16.49
N THR A 123 -10.35 -8.76 -16.89
CA THR A 123 -10.16 -7.58 -16.03
C THR A 123 -10.92 -7.69 -14.72
N MET A 124 -12.17 -8.14 -14.75
CA MET A 124 -13.00 -8.25 -13.56
C MET A 124 -12.49 -9.34 -12.60
N GLU A 125 -12.11 -10.51 -13.12
CA GLU A 125 -11.52 -11.60 -12.32
C GLU A 125 -10.22 -11.14 -11.64
N ARG A 126 -9.37 -10.43 -12.37
CA ARG A 126 -8.13 -9.86 -11.84
C ARG A 126 -8.42 -8.83 -10.74
N ALA A 127 -9.41 -7.96 -10.95
CA ALA A 127 -9.80 -6.96 -9.95
C ALA A 127 -10.33 -7.62 -8.67
N GLU A 128 -11.12 -8.69 -8.79
CA GLU A 128 -11.60 -9.49 -7.65
C GLU A 128 -10.45 -10.06 -6.82
N ALA A 129 -9.47 -10.67 -7.48
CA ALA A 129 -8.30 -11.22 -6.81
C ALA A 129 -7.49 -10.13 -6.08
N LEU A 130 -7.31 -8.95 -6.71
CA LEU A 130 -6.60 -7.82 -6.09
C LEU A 130 -7.35 -7.28 -4.87
N VAL A 131 -8.66 -7.16 -4.94
CA VAL A 131 -9.49 -6.71 -3.80
C VAL A 131 -9.46 -7.74 -2.67
N ALA A 132 -9.48 -9.03 -2.98
CA ALA A 132 -9.37 -10.10 -1.99
C ALA A 132 -8.02 -10.07 -1.24
N GLU A 133 -6.94 -9.65 -1.90
CA GLU A 133 -5.61 -9.44 -1.32
C GLU A 133 -5.49 -8.09 -0.57
N GLY A 134 -6.55 -7.28 -0.52
CA GLY A 134 -6.60 -6.05 0.27
C GLY A 134 -5.97 -4.82 -0.39
N VAL A 135 -6.06 -4.69 -1.72
CA VAL A 135 -5.66 -3.47 -2.42
C VAL A 135 -6.54 -2.28 -2.01
N ASP A 136 -5.94 -1.10 -1.82
CA ASP A 136 -6.68 0.11 -1.45
C ASP A 136 -7.31 0.81 -2.66
N ALA A 137 -6.69 0.71 -3.84
CA ALA A 137 -7.18 1.32 -5.06
C ALA A 137 -6.92 0.46 -6.30
N ILE A 138 -7.83 0.51 -7.27
CA ILE A 138 -7.65 -0.08 -8.60
C ILE A 138 -7.43 1.05 -9.61
N ASN A 139 -6.35 0.95 -10.39
CA ASN A 139 -6.06 1.87 -11.47
C ASN A 139 -6.36 1.21 -12.82
N ILE A 140 -7.35 1.71 -13.55
CA ILE A 140 -7.57 1.32 -14.95
C ILE A 140 -6.53 2.08 -15.78
N ASP A 141 -5.48 1.36 -16.20
CA ASP A 141 -4.32 1.94 -16.88
C ASP A 141 -4.31 1.57 -18.36
N THR A 142 -4.50 2.55 -19.20
CA THR A 142 -4.61 2.37 -20.65
C THR A 142 -3.88 3.48 -21.41
N ALA A 143 -3.44 3.18 -22.63
CA ALA A 143 -2.83 4.16 -23.52
C ALA A 143 -3.83 5.23 -23.98
N HIS A 144 -5.14 4.94 -23.94
CA HIS A 144 -6.22 5.86 -24.33
C HIS A 144 -7.43 5.66 -23.41
N GLY A 145 -7.47 6.41 -22.32
CA GLY A 145 -8.53 6.34 -21.30
C GLY A 145 -9.91 6.81 -21.79
N HIS A 146 -9.97 7.65 -22.83
CA HIS A 146 -11.22 8.14 -23.39
C HIS A 146 -11.77 7.16 -24.45
N SER A 147 -12.05 5.94 -24.06
CA SER A 147 -12.69 4.93 -24.91
C SER A 147 -13.90 4.31 -24.25
N GLN A 148 -14.88 3.87 -25.05
CA GLN A 148 -16.12 3.26 -24.54
C GLN A 148 -15.84 2.03 -23.66
N ASN A 149 -14.82 1.24 -24.00
CA ASN A 149 -14.44 0.06 -23.21
C ASN A 149 -13.93 0.45 -21.81
N VAL A 150 -13.11 1.50 -21.71
CA VAL A 150 -12.63 2.01 -20.41
C VAL A 150 -13.80 2.52 -19.57
N ILE A 151 -14.72 3.28 -20.18
CA ILE A 151 -15.92 3.82 -19.52
C ILE A 151 -16.79 2.67 -18.97
N ASN A 152 -16.97 1.62 -19.75
CA ASN A 152 -17.75 0.45 -19.34
C ASN A 152 -17.10 -0.27 -18.17
N VAL A 153 -15.78 -0.56 -18.25
CA VAL A 153 -15.01 -1.20 -17.16
C VAL A 153 -15.05 -0.35 -15.89
N ALA A 154 -14.93 0.97 -16.00
CA ALA A 154 -15.01 1.86 -14.84
C ALA A 154 -16.37 1.77 -14.14
N LYS A 155 -17.47 1.76 -14.90
CA LYS A 155 -18.83 1.58 -14.36
C LYS A 155 -19.03 0.21 -13.72
N GLU A 156 -18.53 -0.85 -14.32
CA GLU A 156 -18.62 -2.22 -13.79
C GLU A 156 -17.83 -2.35 -12.48
N LEU A 157 -16.59 -1.84 -12.44
CA LEU A 157 -15.77 -1.85 -11.23
C LEU A 157 -16.45 -1.05 -10.11
N ARG A 158 -16.96 0.15 -10.39
CA ARG A 158 -17.67 0.96 -9.38
C ARG A 158 -18.90 0.23 -8.84
N LYS A 159 -19.69 -0.41 -9.71
CA LYS A 159 -20.86 -1.19 -9.29
C LYS A 159 -20.47 -2.37 -8.40
N LYS A 160 -19.40 -3.06 -8.73
CA LYS A 160 -18.95 -4.26 -8.01
C LYS A 160 -18.20 -3.94 -6.71
N PHE A 161 -17.40 -2.88 -6.71
CA PHE A 161 -16.54 -2.48 -5.59
C PHE A 161 -16.83 -1.04 -5.16
N PRO A 162 -17.96 -0.78 -4.49
CA PRO A 162 -18.37 0.58 -4.13
C PRO A 162 -17.41 1.29 -3.17
N ASN A 163 -16.63 0.53 -2.39
CA ASN A 163 -15.73 1.05 -1.34
C ASN A 163 -14.25 1.07 -1.73
N ILE A 164 -13.89 0.63 -2.95
CA ILE A 164 -12.51 0.67 -3.45
C ILE A 164 -12.32 1.93 -4.30
N ASP A 165 -11.23 2.64 -4.09
CA ASP A 165 -10.90 3.78 -4.91
C ASP A 165 -10.56 3.35 -6.35
N ILE A 166 -11.17 4.02 -7.34
CA ILE A 166 -10.97 3.72 -8.75
C ILE A 166 -10.31 4.91 -9.44
N VAL A 167 -9.11 4.70 -9.93
CA VAL A 167 -8.35 5.64 -10.73
C VAL A 167 -8.47 5.25 -12.20
N VAL A 168 -8.65 6.21 -13.10
CA VAL A 168 -8.74 5.92 -14.54
C VAL A 168 -7.75 6.78 -15.32
N GLY A 169 -7.03 6.21 -16.23
CA GLY A 169 -6.12 6.91 -17.14
C GLY A 169 -5.64 6.04 -18.31
N ASN A 170 -4.81 6.61 -19.19
CA ASN A 170 -4.43 8.01 -19.18
C ASN A 170 -5.31 8.82 -20.15
N ILE A 171 -5.55 10.07 -19.81
CA ILE A 171 -6.25 11.03 -20.66
C ILE A 171 -5.43 12.33 -20.80
N ALA A 172 -5.86 13.22 -21.69
CA ALA A 172 -5.24 14.53 -21.86
C ALA A 172 -6.24 15.66 -22.15
N THR A 173 -7.54 15.38 -22.22
CA THR A 173 -8.56 16.34 -22.65
C THR A 173 -9.63 16.59 -21.60
N ALA A 174 -10.21 17.80 -21.63
CA ALA A 174 -11.32 18.20 -20.77
C ALA A 174 -12.57 17.33 -20.98
N ASP A 175 -12.86 16.93 -22.22
CA ASP A 175 -14.05 16.14 -22.55
C ASP A 175 -13.95 14.74 -21.98
N ALA A 176 -12.79 14.08 -22.11
CA ALA A 176 -12.51 12.81 -21.46
C ALA A 176 -12.73 12.88 -19.94
N ALA A 177 -12.24 13.95 -19.31
CA ALA A 177 -12.39 14.15 -17.88
C ALA A 177 -13.86 14.26 -17.46
N ARG A 178 -14.65 15.07 -18.18
CA ARG A 178 -16.10 15.24 -17.89
C ARG A 178 -16.87 13.94 -18.06
N GLU A 179 -16.53 13.14 -19.06
CA GLU A 179 -17.22 11.87 -19.32
C GLU A 179 -16.86 10.81 -18.27
N LEU A 180 -15.59 10.67 -17.96
CA LEU A 180 -15.13 9.71 -16.95
C LEU A 180 -15.62 10.07 -15.54
N ALA A 181 -15.66 11.33 -15.17
CA ALA A 181 -16.17 11.76 -13.86
C ALA A 181 -17.64 11.30 -13.62
N LYS A 182 -18.45 11.15 -14.68
CA LYS A 182 -19.84 10.65 -14.57
C LYS A 182 -19.92 9.16 -14.26
N THR A 183 -18.81 8.43 -14.32
CA THR A 183 -18.79 6.97 -14.02
C THR A 183 -18.66 6.65 -12.54
N GLY A 184 -18.45 7.69 -11.69
CA GLY A 184 -18.27 7.53 -10.24
C GLY A 184 -16.86 7.12 -9.82
N ILE A 185 -15.86 7.44 -10.63
CA ILE A 185 -14.45 7.22 -10.31
C ILE A 185 -13.93 8.22 -9.28
N ASP A 186 -12.86 7.87 -8.58
CA ASP A 186 -12.30 8.67 -7.49
C ASP A 186 -11.15 9.55 -7.92
N ALA A 187 -10.42 9.21 -8.99
CA ALA A 187 -9.34 10.05 -9.53
C ALA A 187 -9.11 9.82 -11.02
N ILE A 188 -8.50 10.80 -11.68
CA ILE A 188 -8.14 10.72 -13.10
C ILE A 188 -6.63 10.90 -13.26
N LYS A 189 -5.99 9.98 -14.00
CA LYS A 189 -4.58 10.03 -14.34
C LYS A 189 -4.38 10.65 -15.73
N VAL A 190 -3.56 11.71 -15.79
CA VAL A 190 -3.37 12.58 -16.96
C VAL A 190 -1.95 12.47 -17.46
N GLY A 191 -1.82 12.19 -18.76
CA GLY A 191 -0.53 12.15 -19.46
C GLY A 191 -0.58 11.26 -20.69
N ILE A 192 -0.56 11.88 -21.87
CA ILE A 192 -0.42 11.18 -23.16
C ILE A 192 0.86 11.66 -23.82
N GLY A 193 1.87 10.83 -23.83
CA GLY A 193 3.16 11.08 -24.43
C GLY A 193 4.16 11.94 -23.67
N PRO A 194 3.97 12.38 -22.40
CA PRO A 194 4.88 13.32 -21.74
C PRO A 194 6.08 12.64 -21.08
N GLY A 195 6.04 11.35 -20.85
CA GLY A 195 7.10 10.60 -20.14
C GLY A 195 8.44 10.68 -20.87
N SER A 196 9.55 10.70 -20.14
CA SER A 196 10.90 10.76 -20.71
C SER A 196 11.27 9.53 -21.54
N ILE A 197 10.69 8.37 -21.20
CA ILE A 197 10.87 7.10 -21.90
C ILE A 197 9.71 6.78 -22.86
N CYS A 198 8.69 7.67 -22.95
CA CYS A 198 7.50 7.42 -23.76
C CYS A 198 7.81 7.59 -25.24
N THR A 199 7.52 6.58 -26.05
CA THR A 199 7.71 6.59 -27.50
C THR A 199 6.46 6.95 -28.29
N THR A 200 5.32 7.17 -27.65
CA THR A 200 4.03 7.45 -28.32
C THR A 200 4.09 8.63 -29.26
N ARG A 201 4.76 9.74 -28.87
CA ARG A 201 4.92 10.91 -29.73
C ARG A 201 5.79 10.64 -30.95
N ILE A 202 6.79 9.78 -30.83
CA ILE A 202 7.73 9.46 -31.90
C ILE A 202 7.10 8.49 -32.90
N ILE A 203 6.44 7.44 -32.40
CA ILE A 203 5.91 6.36 -33.22
C ILE A 203 4.52 6.69 -33.78
N ALA A 204 3.64 7.25 -32.97
CA ALA A 204 2.25 7.53 -33.33
C ALA A 204 1.96 9.01 -33.63
N GLY A 205 2.91 9.92 -33.36
CA GLY A 205 2.71 11.36 -33.51
C GLY A 205 1.66 11.93 -32.54
N ILE A 206 1.32 11.20 -31.47
CA ILE A 206 0.25 11.57 -30.53
C ILE A 206 0.84 11.98 -29.20
N GLY A 207 0.37 13.11 -28.67
CA GLY A 207 0.76 13.60 -27.36
C GLY A 207 0.23 14.99 -27.07
N VAL A 208 0.13 15.32 -25.79
CA VAL A 208 -0.24 16.67 -25.34
C VAL A 208 0.81 17.14 -24.34
N PRO A 209 1.28 18.40 -24.42
CA PRO A 209 2.16 18.98 -23.40
C PRO A 209 1.53 18.81 -22.01
N GLN A 210 2.30 18.28 -21.05
CA GLN A 210 1.74 17.80 -19.78
C GLN A 210 1.06 18.92 -18.98
N LEU A 211 1.67 20.09 -18.89
CA LEU A 211 1.07 21.21 -18.16
C LEU A 211 -0.28 21.63 -18.75
N THR A 212 -0.37 21.67 -20.09
CA THR A 212 -1.62 21.97 -20.79
C THR A 212 -2.69 20.91 -20.51
N ALA A 213 -2.32 19.63 -20.59
CA ALA A 213 -3.25 18.52 -20.31
C ALA A 213 -3.78 18.60 -18.87
N VAL A 214 -2.89 18.75 -17.89
CA VAL A 214 -3.24 18.86 -16.48
C VAL A 214 -4.14 20.07 -16.21
N TYR A 215 -3.79 21.24 -16.79
CA TYR A 215 -4.60 22.44 -16.65
C TYR A 215 -6.02 22.24 -17.20
N ASN A 216 -6.15 21.76 -18.43
CA ASN A 216 -7.45 21.58 -19.07
C ASN A 216 -8.33 20.56 -18.31
N VAL A 217 -7.75 19.45 -17.88
CA VAL A 217 -8.45 18.41 -17.10
C VAL A 217 -8.85 18.95 -15.73
N SER A 218 -7.95 19.64 -15.04
CA SER A 218 -8.23 20.24 -13.73
C SER A 218 -9.37 21.27 -13.81
N GLN A 219 -9.38 22.13 -14.83
CA GLN A 219 -10.48 23.08 -15.04
C GLN A 219 -11.82 22.37 -15.31
N ALA A 220 -11.79 21.28 -16.08
CA ALA A 220 -13.00 20.49 -16.39
C ALA A 220 -13.58 19.78 -15.17
N LEU A 221 -12.75 19.44 -14.18
CA LEU A 221 -13.14 18.73 -12.95
C LEU A 221 -13.42 19.68 -11.77
N LYS A 222 -13.28 20.99 -11.97
CA LYS A 222 -13.51 21.96 -10.89
C LYS A 222 -14.92 21.82 -10.32
N GLY A 223 -15.00 21.63 -8.99
CA GLY A 223 -16.28 21.44 -8.28
C GLY A 223 -16.82 20.00 -8.28
N THR A 224 -16.17 19.04 -8.95
CA THR A 224 -16.61 17.63 -8.94
C THR A 224 -16.06 16.83 -7.75
N GLY A 225 -14.99 17.30 -7.10
CA GLY A 225 -14.28 16.56 -6.06
C GLY A 225 -13.31 15.48 -6.58
N VAL A 226 -13.23 15.25 -7.90
CA VAL A 226 -12.34 14.25 -8.51
C VAL A 226 -10.95 14.86 -8.70
N PRO A 227 -9.89 14.37 -8.00
CA PRO A 227 -8.53 14.85 -8.14
C PRO A 227 -7.88 14.40 -9.46
N VAL A 228 -6.84 15.13 -9.83
CA VAL A 228 -6.01 14.87 -11.01
C VAL A 228 -4.64 14.36 -10.58
N ILE A 229 -4.20 13.28 -11.17
CA ILE A 229 -2.86 12.71 -11.03
C ILE A 229 -2.06 13.05 -12.29
N ALA A 230 -1.03 13.87 -12.17
CA ALA A 230 -0.13 14.19 -13.27
C ALA A 230 0.90 13.06 -13.44
N ASP A 231 0.85 12.35 -14.58
CA ASP A 231 1.69 11.21 -14.87
C ASP A 231 2.80 11.57 -15.87
N GLY A 232 4.00 11.75 -15.35
CA GLY A 232 5.19 12.09 -16.13
C GLY A 232 5.27 13.52 -16.64
N GLY A 233 6.40 13.87 -17.24
CA GLY A 233 6.64 15.12 -17.98
C GLY A 233 6.93 16.38 -17.14
N ILE A 234 6.71 16.35 -15.83
CA ILE A 234 7.01 17.46 -14.91
C ILE A 234 8.31 17.13 -14.17
N ARG A 235 9.36 17.91 -14.40
CA ARG A 235 10.71 17.67 -13.86
C ARG A 235 11.07 18.59 -12.69
N TYR A 236 10.47 19.76 -12.65
CA TYR A 236 10.76 20.82 -11.67
C TYR A 236 9.43 21.40 -11.15
N SER A 237 9.45 21.83 -9.89
CA SER A 237 8.34 22.55 -9.26
C SER A 237 8.29 24.02 -9.66
#